data_9caea56d59b45b6e0e4860ffaee4e558
#
_entry.id   9caea56d59b45b6e0e4860ffaee4e558
#
_cell.length_a   1.000
_cell.length_b   1.000
_cell.length_c   1.000
_cell.angle_alpha   90.00
_cell.angle_beta   90.00
_cell.angle_gamma   90.00
#
_symmetry.space_group_name_H-M   'P 1'
#
loop_
_entity.id
_entity.type
_entity.pdbx_description
1 polymer ?
#
loop_
_entity_poly.entity_id
_entity_poly.type
_entity_poly.pdbx_seq_one_letter_code
_entity_poly.pdbx_strand_id
1 'polypeptide(L)'
;LNWVIGYFIALAVIRVIAVSDKMSLTSAMAQGIPFLVAGALTALILFGVATVQARSTVYTLTNKRACLRIGAALTMTLNLPYVCIGNAQVALRKSGLGTITFELIGESRLSYLMTWPHVRPWHMSRTQPAFRSIPDAERVAALFAEAAETRVSMPKVVQRDYSKTDSIAAE
;
A
#
# COMPACT_ATOMS: atom_id res chain seq x y z
N LEU A 1 -0.24 -14.05 7.44
CA LEU A 1 0.46 -15.33 7.38
C LEU A 1 -0.11 -16.33 8.39
N ASN A 2 -0.31 -15.95 9.66
CA ASN A 2 -0.78 -16.85 10.74
C ASN A 2 -2.13 -17.52 10.40
N TRP A 3 -3.07 -16.80 9.80
CA TRP A 3 -4.35 -17.37 9.37
C TRP A 3 -4.21 -18.44 8.29
N VAL A 4 -3.27 -18.27 7.35
CA VAL A 4 -2.98 -19.26 6.29
C VAL A 4 -2.39 -20.52 6.92
N ILE A 5 -1.42 -20.36 7.79
CA ILE A 5 -0.81 -21.50 8.52
C ILE A 5 -1.87 -22.23 9.34
N GLY A 6 -2.68 -21.51 10.11
CA GLY A 6 -3.77 -22.10 10.89
C GLY A 6 -4.78 -22.87 10.04
N TYR A 7 -5.12 -22.37 8.86
CA TYR A 7 -6.01 -23.04 7.92
C TYR A 7 -5.45 -24.39 7.46
N PHE A 8 -4.18 -24.45 7.04
CA PHE A 8 -3.58 -25.71 6.59
C PHE A 8 -3.36 -26.70 7.73
N ILE A 9 -3.06 -26.26 8.94
CA ILE A 9 -3.01 -27.11 10.13
C ILE A 9 -4.40 -27.70 10.41
N ALA A 10 -5.45 -26.89 10.38
CA ALA A 10 -6.82 -27.35 10.58
C ALA A 10 -7.21 -28.39 9.53
N LEU A 11 -6.89 -28.18 8.26
CA LEU A 11 -7.14 -29.17 7.20
C LEU A 11 -6.40 -30.49 7.45
N ALA A 12 -5.12 -30.43 7.87
CA ALA A 12 -4.35 -31.61 8.20
C ALA A 12 -5.00 -32.42 9.36
N VAL A 13 -5.41 -31.72 10.42
CA VAL A 13 -6.07 -32.33 11.57
C VAL A 13 -7.41 -32.96 11.17
N ILE A 14 -8.24 -32.22 10.43
CA ILE A 14 -9.54 -32.73 9.94
C ILE A 14 -9.32 -34.00 9.10
N ARG A 15 -8.32 -34.00 8.22
CA ARG A 15 -8.01 -35.15 7.39
C ARG A 15 -7.60 -36.36 8.21
N VAL A 16 -6.72 -36.18 9.21
CA VAL A 16 -6.28 -37.25 10.10
C VAL A 16 -7.49 -37.85 10.86
N ILE A 17 -8.33 -36.99 11.42
CA ILE A 17 -9.55 -37.44 12.14
C ILE A 17 -10.48 -38.23 11.21
N ALA A 18 -10.74 -37.72 10.00
CA ALA A 18 -11.66 -38.33 9.05
C ALA A 18 -11.24 -39.74 8.57
N VAL A 19 -9.95 -40.08 8.68
CA VAL A 19 -9.44 -41.39 8.23
C VAL A 19 -9.02 -42.30 9.40
N SER A 20 -8.98 -41.81 10.64
CA SER A 20 -8.51 -42.53 11.82
C SER A 20 -9.32 -43.80 12.12
N ASP A 21 -10.62 -43.82 11.76
CA ASP A 21 -11.49 -45.00 11.95
C ASP A 21 -11.25 -46.11 10.92
N LYS A 22 -10.56 -45.80 9.82
CA LYS A 22 -10.39 -46.70 8.66
C LYS A 22 -9.01 -47.30 8.55
N MET A 23 -8.02 -46.76 9.25
CA MET A 23 -6.62 -47.16 9.14
C MET A 23 -5.87 -46.96 10.47
N SER A 24 -4.65 -47.52 10.56
CA SER A 24 -3.79 -47.32 11.72
C SER A 24 -3.45 -45.86 11.95
N LEU A 25 -3.23 -45.46 13.20
CA LEU A 25 -2.94 -44.09 13.59
C LEU A 25 -1.73 -43.50 12.81
N THR A 26 -0.69 -44.30 12.61
CA THR A 26 0.49 -43.88 11.85
C THR A 26 0.17 -43.56 10.39
N SER A 27 -0.66 -44.40 9.74
CA SER A 27 -1.12 -44.17 8.38
C SER A 27 -2.06 -42.95 8.28
N ALA A 28 -2.91 -42.76 9.28
CA ALA A 28 -3.78 -41.58 9.34
C ALA A 28 -2.98 -40.30 9.49
N MET A 29 -1.96 -40.27 10.35
CA MET A 29 -1.06 -39.12 10.49
C MET A 29 -0.33 -38.79 9.19
N ALA A 30 0.12 -39.81 8.46
CA ALA A 30 0.78 -39.63 7.15
C ALA A 30 -0.12 -38.90 6.12
N GLN A 31 -1.44 -39.10 6.21
CA GLN A 31 -2.42 -38.40 5.35
C GLN A 31 -2.52 -36.89 5.63
N GLY A 32 -2.07 -36.40 6.77
CA GLY A 32 -1.99 -34.99 7.10
C GLY A 32 -0.78 -34.27 6.48
N ILE A 33 0.29 -35.03 6.19
CA ILE A 33 1.57 -34.46 5.68
C ILE A 33 1.40 -33.61 4.42
N PRO A 34 0.66 -34.05 3.39
CA PRO A 34 0.49 -33.23 2.17
C PRO A 34 -0.07 -31.83 2.45
N PHE A 35 -0.98 -31.70 3.41
CA PHE A 35 -1.57 -30.41 3.78
C PHE A 35 -0.56 -29.51 4.48
N LEU A 36 0.28 -30.08 5.34
CA LEU A 36 1.36 -29.34 6.00
C LEU A 36 2.42 -28.88 4.99
N VAL A 37 2.78 -29.72 4.05
CA VAL A 37 3.72 -29.36 2.96
C VAL A 37 3.13 -28.25 2.08
N ALA A 38 1.86 -28.36 1.69
CA ALA A 38 1.16 -27.33 0.94
C ALA A 38 1.10 -26.01 1.71
N GLY A 39 0.83 -26.07 3.02
CA GLY A 39 0.83 -24.90 3.90
C GLY A 39 2.20 -24.23 3.99
N ALA A 40 3.26 -25.02 4.16
CA ALA A 40 4.64 -24.51 4.19
C ALA A 40 5.04 -23.85 2.87
N LEU A 41 4.71 -24.49 1.74
CA LEU A 41 4.99 -23.95 0.41
C LEU A 41 4.22 -22.63 0.16
N THR A 42 2.93 -22.60 0.51
CA THR A 42 2.11 -21.38 0.40
C THR A 42 2.68 -20.25 1.26
N ALA A 43 3.06 -20.55 2.50
CA ALA A 43 3.66 -19.57 3.40
C ALA A 43 4.99 -19.02 2.85
N LEU A 44 5.82 -19.88 2.27
CA LEU A 44 7.09 -19.52 1.64
C LEU A 44 6.87 -18.59 0.44
N ILE A 45 5.93 -18.91 -0.44
CA ILE A 45 5.59 -18.08 -1.60
C ILE A 45 5.08 -16.70 -1.15
N LEU A 46 4.15 -16.65 -0.20
CA LEU A 46 3.63 -15.39 0.32
C LEU A 46 4.71 -14.54 0.96
N PHE A 47 5.61 -15.16 1.71
CA PHE A 47 6.75 -14.46 2.32
C PHE A 47 7.71 -13.93 1.25
N GLY A 48 8.00 -14.71 0.22
CA GLY A 48 8.83 -14.31 -0.92
C GLY A 48 8.23 -13.10 -1.65
N VAL A 49 6.96 -13.16 -2.01
CA VAL A 49 6.24 -12.06 -2.67
C VAL A 49 6.25 -10.80 -1.80
N ALA A 50 5.96 -10.93 -0.50
CA ALA A 50 5.98 -9.79 0.42
C ALA A 50 7.38 -9.15 0.52
N THR A 51 8.44 -9.97 0.55
CA THR A 51 9.82 -9.49 0.61
C THR A 51 10.23 -8.77 -0.68
N VAL A 52 9.89 -9.31 -1.84
CA VAL A 52 10.16 -8.68 -3.13
C VAL A 52 9.44 -7.35 -3.24
N GLN A 53 8.16 -7.28 -2.88
CA GLN A 53 7.39 -6.03 -2.88
C GLN A 53 7.97 -4.99 -1.91
N ALA A 54 8.36 -5.40 -0.71
CA ALA A 54 8.96 -4.49 0.27
C ALA A 54 10.28 -3.88 -0.22
N ARG A 55 11.11 -4.67 -0.90
CA ARG A 55 12.41 -4.21 -1.44
C ARG A 55 12.29 -3.37 -2.71
N SER A 56 11.25 -3.57 -3.50
CA SER A 56 11.03 -2.84 -4.76
C SER A 56 10.27 -1.51 -4.56
N THR A 57 9.73 -1.28 -3.37
CA THR A 57 8.96 -0.06 -3.06
C THR A 57 9.87 1.04 -2.55
N VAL A 58 9.76 2.23 -3.15
CA VAL A 58 10.47 3.43 -2.71
C VAL A 58 9.48 4.57 -2.52
N TYR A 59 9.50 5.18 -1.36
CA TYR A 59 8.76 6.40 -1.06
C TYR A 59 9.70 7.59 -1.03
N THR A 60 9.35 8.63 -1.74
CA THR A 60 10.15 9.85 -1.82
C THR A 60 9.28 11.05 -1.48
N LEU A 61 9.74 11.82 -0.52
CA LEU A 61 9.16 13.11 -0.18
C LEU A 61 10.02 14.22 -0.76
N THR A 62 9.39 15.17 -1.44
CA THR A 62 10.05 16.37 -1.96
C THR A 62 9.31 17.61 -1.46
N ASN A 63 9.86 18.78 -1.67
CA ASN A 63 9.21 20.05 -1.34
C ASN A 63 7.97 20.40 -2.19
N LYS A 64 7.60 19.57 -3.18
CA LYS A 64 6.47 19.83 -4.10
C LYS A 64 5.47 18.70 -4.17
N ARG A 65 5.89 17.48 -3.89
CA ARG A 65 5.07 16.27 -4.08
C ARG A 65 5.54 15.10 -3.23
N ALA A 66 4.65 14.19 -2.93
CA ALA A 66 4.97 12.85 -2.46
C ALA A 66 4.97 11.89 -3.64
N CYS A 67 5.99 11.06 -3.77
CA CYS A 67 6.13 10.07 -4.84
C CYS A 67 6.15 8.67 -4.25
N LEU A 68 5.36 7.75 -4.83
CA LEU A 68 5.37 6.34 -4.51
C LEU A 68 5.80 5.57 -5.75
N ARG A 69 6.97 4.96 -5.70
CA ARG A 69 7.40 3.99 -6.70
C ARG A 69 7.08 2.60 -6.16
N ILE A 70 6.14 1.91 -6.80
CA ILE A 70 5.60 0.62 -6.38
C ILE A 70 5.68 -0.38 -7.53
N GLY A 71 5.69 -1.67 -7.19
CA GLY A 71 5.71 -2.77 -8.15
C GLY A 71 7.08 -3.41 -8.31
N ALA A 72 7.08 -4.75 -8.34
CA ALA A 72 8.27 -5.57 -8.49
C ALA A 72 8.56 -5.92 -9.96
N ALA A 73 7.54 -6.33 -10.71
CA ALA A 73 7.64 -6.69 -12.12
C ALA A 73 7.24 -5.52 -13.03
N LEU A 74 6.12 -4.87 -12.73
CA LEU A 74 5.67 -3.66 -13.40
C LEU A 74 5.81 -2.49 -12.45
N THR A 75 6.81 -1.67 -12.68
CA THR A 75 7.07 -0.51 -11.84
C THR A 75 6.13 0.63 -12.21
N MET A 76 5.33 1.09 -11.25
CA MET A 76 4.49 2.27 -11.37
C MET A 76 4.99 3.37 -10.43
N THR A 77 5.04 4.59 -10.91
CA THR A 77 5.37 5.75 -10.09
C THR A 77 4.14 6.65 -9.97
N LEU A 78 3.59 6.72 -8.77
CA LEU A 78 2.50 7.61 -8.45
C LEU A 78 3.07 8.92 -7.91
N ASN A 79 2.75 10.03 -8.60
CA ASN A 79 3.12 11.38 -8.19
C ASN A 79 1.90 12.05 -7.56
N LEU A 80 2.03 12.47 -6.30
CA LEU A 80 0.99 13.15 -5.53
C LEU A 80 1.45 14.59 -5.21
N PRO A 81 1.09 15.60 -6.03
CA PRO A 81 1.33 16.99 -5.68
C PRO A 81 0.60 17.35 -4.39
N TYR A 82 1.21 18.15 -3.51
CA TYR A 82 0.60 18.52 -2.23
C TYR A 82 -0.73 19.26 -2.40
N VAL A 83 -0.90 20.01 -3.47
CA VAL A 83 -2.16 20.69 -3.81
C VAL A 83 -3.34 19.73 -4.07
N CYS A 84 -3.07 18.45 -4.34
CA CYS A 84 -4.07 17.41 -4.54
C CYS A 84 -4.33 16.59 -3.26
N ILE A 85 -3.60 16.85 -2.18
CA ILE A 85 -3.74 16.14 -0.90
C ILE A 85 -4.52 17.02 0.06
N GLY A 86 -5.72 16.59 0.43
CA GLY A 86 -6.57 17.31 1.37
C GLY A 86 -6.27 17.03 2.82
N ASN A 87 -5.87 15.79 3.10
CA ASN A 87 -5.57 15.36 4.45
C ASN A 87 -4.54 14.22 4.44
N ALA A 88 -3.75 14.14 5.50
CA ALA A 88 -2.83 13.03 5.73
C ALA A 88 -3.05 12.46 7.14
N GLN A 89 -3.28 11.16 7.22
CA GLN A 89 -3.51 10.45 8.47
C GLN A 89 -2.34 9.54 8.79
N VAL A 90 -1.86 9.59 10.02
CA VAL A 90 -0.76 8.76 10.51
C VAL A 90 -1.31 7.69 11.43
N ALA A 91 -0.96 6.43 11.17
CA ALA A 91 -1.27 5.30 12.03
C ALA A 91 0.03 4.64 12.49
N LEU A 92 0.35 4.77 13.76
CA LEU A 92 1.53 4.16 14.36
C LEU A 92 1.22 2.76 14.88
N ARG A 93 2.16 1.83 14.70
CA ARG A 93 2.12 0.49 15.28
C ARG A 93 3.06 0.40 16.47
N LYS A 94 2.75 -0.50 17.40
CA LYS A 94 3.61 -0.77 18.57
C LYS A 94 5.05 -1.21 18.22
N SER A 95 5.27 -1.64 16.98
CA SER A 95 6.59 -2.04 16.46
C SER A 95 7.48 -0.87 16.01
N GLY A 96 7.06 0.39 16.19
CA GLY A 96 7.77 1.57 15.70
C GLY A 96 7.57 1.86 14.21
N LEU A 97 6.91 0.96 13.48
CA LEU A 97 6.55 1.17 12.09
C LEU A 97 5.23 1.93 12.01
N GLY A 98 5.08 2.80 11.03
CA GLY A 98 3.84 3.52 10.80
C GLY A 98 3.35 3.47 9.36
N THR A 99 2.15 3.98 9.17
CA THR A 99 1.53 4.14 7.85
C THR A 99 1.01 5.56 7.74
N ILE A 100 1.36 6.25 6.66
CA ILE A 100 0.82 7.58 6.34
C ILE A 100 -0.12 7.42 5.16
N THR A 101 -1.38 7.76 5.34
CA THR A 101 -2.42 7.66 4.33
C THR A 101 -2.75 9.05 3.81
N PHE A 102 -2.82 9.22 2.49
CA PHE A 102 -3.13 10.48 1.83
C PHE A 102 -4.56 10.45 1.30
N GLU A 103 -5.37 11.41 1.73
CA GLU A 103 -6.69 11.64 1.20
C GLU A 103 -6.60 12.66 0.06
N LEU A 104 -7.02 12.24 -1.14
CA LEU A 104 -6.93 13.08 -2.33
C LEU A 104 -8.16 13.96 -2.49
N ILE A 105 -7.93 15.23 -2.90
CA ILE A 105 -8.98 16.18 -3.29
C ILE A 105 -9.19 16.09 -4.81
N GLY A 106 -10.43 16.27 -5.25
CA GLY A 106 -10.80 16.30 -6.66
C GLY A 106 -11.25 14.95 -7.22
N GLU A 107 -11.43 14.91 -8.54
CA GLU A 107 -11.99 13.75 -9.26
C GLU A 107 -10.94 12.68 -9.61
N SER A 108 -9.71 12.81 -9.13
CA SER A 108 -8.63 11.85 -9.43
C SER A 108 -8.96 10.47 -8.89
N ARG A 109 -9.48 9.61 -9.73
CA ARG A 109 -9.79 8.21 -9.40
C ARG A 109 -8.56 7.35 -9.63
N LEU A 110 -7.88 6.99 -8.57
CA LEU A 110 -6.82 5.99 -8.61
C LEU A 110 -7.43 4.59 -8.56
N SER A 111 -6.94 3.69 -9.42
CA SER A 111 -7.34 2.29 -9.36
C SER A 111 -6.81 1.64 -8.08
N TYR A 112 -7.72 1.09 -7.28
CA TYR A 112 -7.36 0.37 -6.05
C TYR A 112 -6.43 -0.82 -6.32
N LEU A 113 -6.72 -1.60 -7.36
CA LEU A 113 -5.93 -2.79 -7.72
C LEU A 113 -4.52 -2.44 -8.19
N MET A 114 -4.37 -1.37 -8.96
CA MET A 114 -3.04 -0.95 -9.44
C MET A 114 -2.15 -0.40 -8.32
N THR A 115 -2.75 0.24 -7.32
CA THR A 115 -2.01 0.82 -6.19
C THR A 115 -1.88 -0.13 -5.00
N TRP A 116 -2.60 -1.26 -5.02
CA TRP A 116 -2.48 -2.28 -3.99
C TRP A 116 -1.06 -2.90 -3.97
N PRO A 117 -0.47 -3.17 -2.79
CA PRO A 117 -0.97 -3.05 -1.42
C PRO A 117 -0.73 -1.69 -0.74
N HIS A 118 -0.27 -0.66 -1.47
CA HIS A 118 0.10 0.67 -0.95
C HIS A 118 -1.08 1.63 -0.88
N VAL A 119 -2.22 1.13 -0.39
CA VAL A 119 -3.47 1.87 -0.21
C VAL A 119 -4.09 1.56 1.15
N ARG A 120 -4.97 2.45 1.60
CA ARG A 120 -5.79 2.20 2.77
C ARG A 120 -6.77 1.07 2.48
N PRO A 121 -6.83 0.00 3.31
CA PRO A 121 -7.76 -1.11 3.13
C PRO A 121 -9.22 -0.63 3.13
N TRP A 122 -10.06 -1.29 2.35
CA TRP A 122 -11.52 -1.10 2.31
C TRP A 122 -12.00 0.27 1.80
N HIS A 123 -11.15 1.09 1.17
CA HIS A 123 -11.49 2.37 0.57
C HIS A 123 -11.45 2.30 -0.95
N MET A 124 -12.29 1.43 -1.55
CA MET A 124 -12.25 1.16 -3.00
C MET A 124 -12.88 2.30 -3.82
N SER A 125 -13.91 2.97 -3.29
CA SER A 125 -14.62 4.07 -3.98
C SER A 125 -13.80 5.36 -4.04
N ARG A 126 -13.02 5.64 -3.00
CA ARG A 126 -12.05 6.74 -2.93
C ARG A 126 -10.72 6.18 -2.47
N THR A 127 -9.95 5.72 -3.43
CA THR A 127 -8.64 5.12 -3.16
C THR A 127 -7.71 6.12 -2.49
N GLN A 128 -7.22 5.76 -1.30
CA GLN A 128 -6.30 6.57 -0.52
C GLN A 128 -4.92 5.92 -0.57
N PRO A 129 -3.98 6.45 -1.37
CA PRO A 129 -2.62 5.94 -1.39
C PRO A 129 -1.95 6.12 -0.03
N ALA A 130 -1.04 5.21 0.31
CA ALA A 130 -0.43 5.20 1.62
C ALA A 130 1.04 4.77 1.57
N PHE A 131 1.88 5.45 2.34
CA PHE A 131 3.21 4.99 2.72
C PHE A 131 3.03 3.94 3.81
N ARG A 132 3.33 2.68 3.53
CA ARG A 132 3.08 1.57 4.46
C ARG A 132 4.36 1.06 5.10
N SER A 133 4.24 0.79 6.40
CA SER A 133 5.30 0.16 7.19
C SER A 133 6.64 0.89 7.10
N ILE A 134 6.59 2.22 7.12
CA ILE A 134 7.79 3.05 7.14
C ILE A 134 8.32 3.20 8.57
N PRO A 135 9.64 3.17 8.77
CA PRO A 135 10.24 3.55 10.04
C PRO A 135 10.04 5.05 10.27
N ASP A 136 10.03 5.46 11.53
CA ASP A 136 9.93 6.87 11.95
C ASP A 136 8.79 7.65 11.28
N ALA A 137 7.62 7.00 11.13
CA ALA A 137 6.47 7.56 10.41
C ALA A 137 6.01 8.92 10.98
N GLU A 138 6.21 9.16 12.27
CA GLU A 138 5.90 10.43 12.91
C GLU A 138 6.80 11.55 12.40
N ARG A 139 8.11 11.30 12.31
CA ARG A 139 9.07 12.26 11.75
C ARG A 139 8.78 12.52 10.26
N VAL A 140 8.47 11.48 9.50
CA VAL A 140 8.13 11.62 8.07
C VAL A 140 6.83 12.41 7.90
N ALA A 141 5.85 12.23 8.79
CA ALA A 141 4.62 12.99 8.78
C ALA A 141 4.84 14.47 9.11
N ALA A 142 5.71 14.78 10.07
CA ALA A 142 6.08 16.15 10.39
C ALA A 142 6.77 16.84 9.19
N LEU A 143 7.73 16.17 8.54
CA LEU A 143 8.37 16.68 7.32
C LEU A 143 7.37 16.88 6.18
N PHE A 144 6.39 16.00 6.05
CA PHE A 144 5.32 16.15 5.07
C PHE A 144 4.47 17.38 5.37
N ALA A 145 4.06 17.58 6.62
CA ALA A 145 3.24 18.73 7.02
C ALA A 145 3.97 20.06 6.74
N GLU A 146 5.23 20.18 7.14
CA GLU A 146 6.07 21.36 6.88
C GLU A 146 6.20 21.65 5.38
N ALA A 147 6.49 20.62 4.56
CA ALA A 147 6.61 20.76 3.12
C ALA A 147 5.29 21.13 2.42
N ALA A 148 4.17 20.58 2.93
CA ALA A 148 2.83 20.86 2.42
C ALA A 148 2.39 22.29 2.74
N GLU A 149 2.57 22.74 3.99
CA GLU A 149 2.27 24.11 4.41
C GLU A 149 3.05 25.14 3.59
N THR A 150 4.37 24.93 3.46
CA THR A 150 5.23 25.80 2.65
C THR A 150 4.77 25.89 1.20
N ARG A 151 4.30 24.79 0.63
CA ARG A 151 3.86 24.76 -0.77
C ARG A 151 2.47 25.37 -0.98
N VAL A 152 1.55 25.16 -0.06
CA VAL A 152 0.18 25.70 -0.12
C VAL A 152 0.19 27.21 0.10
N SER A 153 1.07 27.72 0.97
CA SER A 153 1.22 29.15 1.26
C SER A 153 1.93 29.94 0.16
N MET A 154 2.64 29.28 -0.78
CA MET A 154 3.29 29.98 -1.90
C MET A 154 2.25 30.58 -2.85
N PRO A 155 2.33 31.91 -3.17
CA PRO A 155 1.41 32.52 -4.11
C PRO A 155 1.55 31.86 -5.48
N LYS A 156 0.42 31.46 -6.05
CA LYS A 156 0.37 30.94 -7.41
C LYS A 156 0.56 32.10 -8.39
N VAL A 157 1.73 32.21 -9.00
CA VAL A 157 1.95 33.17 -10.08
C VAL A 157 1.13 32.71 -11.29
N VAL A 158 0.02 33.40 -11.54
CA VAL A 158 -0.77 33.22 -12.76
C VAL A 158 -0.08 34.08 -13.84
N GLN A 159 0.47 33.42 -14.85
CA GLN A 159 0.99 34.09 -16.02
C GLN A 159 -0.17 34.72 -16.76
N ARG A 160 -0.22 36.05 -16.79
CA ARG A 160 -1.22 36.78 -17.55
C ARG A 160 -0.83 36.71 -19.04
N ASP A 161 -1.68 36.09 -19.81
CA ASP A 161 -1.51 36.00 -21.24
C ASP A 161 -1.87 37.38 -21.87
N TYR A 162 -0.87 38.18 -22.18
CA TYR A 162 -1.03 39.52 -22.77
C TYR A 162 -1.45 39.45 -24.25
N SER A 163 -1.40 38.29 -24.90
CA SER A 163 -1.72 38.14 -26.32
C SER A 163 -3.21 38.39 -26.64
N LYS A 164 -4.07 38.38 -25.62
CA LYS A 164 -5.51 38.55 -25.78
C LYS A 164 -6.01 39.99 -25.65
N THR A 165 -5.15 40.90 -25.21
CA THR A 165 -5.54 42.31 -24.97
C THR A 165 -5.31 43.18 -26.21
N ASP A 166 -4.43 42.79 -27.12
CA ASP A 166 -4.12 43.61 -28.34
C ASP A 166 -5.17 43.41 -29.44
N SER A 167 -6.07 42.43 -29.35
CA SER A 167 -7.14 42.23 -30.34
C SER A 167 -8.39 43.09 -30.08
N ILE A 168 -8.50 43.76 -28.93
CA ILE A 168 -9.66 44.62 -28.58
C ILE A 168 -9.36 46.09 -28.84
N ALA A 169 -8.12 46.47 -29.03
CA ALA A 169 -7.69 47.87 -29.32
C ALA A 169 -7.61 48.21 -30.80
N ALA A 170 -7.99 47.29 -31.72
CA ALA A 170 -7.91 47.45 -33.17
C ALA A 170 -9.29 47.50 -33.87
N GLU A 171 -10.39 47.74 -33.16
CA GLU A 171 -11.73 48.05 -33.73
C GLU A 171 -12.10 49.52 -33.50
#